data_dae2efc9b80b7de932c0164da24bce71
#
_entry.id   dae2efc9b80b7de932c0164da24bce71
#
_cell.length_a   1.000
_cell.length_b   1.000
_cell.length_c   1.000
_cell.angle_alpha   90.00
_cell.angle_beta   90.00
_cell.angle_gamma   90.00
#
_symmetry.space_group_name_H-M   'P 1'
#
loop_
_entity.id
_entity.type
_entity.pdbx_description
1 polymer ?
#
loop_
_entity_poly.entity_id
_entity_poly.type
_entity_poly.pdbx_seq_one_letter_code
_entity_poly.pdbx_strand_id
1 'polypeptide(L)'
;KNKNKFLQSIETKILILGGSQGSKSLNLILPKALLNIEDLFIKHQCGKNNFEETEIIYQQYANNNKVEIIEYMDNIHEYYGWADIIICRAGALTVSEVSASGSLGIFIPLPWAIDNHQFFNAKHLKDLNAGFLLEENDNLEQDLIKILNDIKKIEIEKLQIMKENSYKAYIKNPEKKIYDEIAAI
;
A
#
# COMPACT_ATOMS: atom_id res chain seq x y z
N LYS A 1 15.79 22.17 5.77
CA LYS A 1 16.92 21.30 6.17
C LYS A 1 16.36 20.07 6.90
N ASN A 2 15.71 19.13 6.20
CA ASN A 2 15.38 17.79 6.71
C ASN A 2 14.95 16.92 5.52
N LYS A 3 15.77 16.83 4.45
CA LYS A 3 15.40 16.18 3.18
C LYS A 3 15.92 14.75 2.97
N ASN A 4 16.58 14.15 3.98
CA ASN A 4 17.26 12.86 3.76
C ASN A 4 16.73 11.72 4.63
N LYS A 5 15.41 11.66 4.92
CA LYS A 5 14.90 10.72 5.93
C LYS A 5 14.14 9.50 5.40
N PHE A 6 14.07 9.30 4.05
CA PHE A 6 13.09 8.35 3.50
C PHE A 6 13.51 6.88 3.54
N LEU A 7 14.81 6.56 3.51
CA LEU A 7 15.32 5.19 3.60
C LEU A 7 16.65 5.12 4.34
N GLN A 8 17.06 6.21 4.99
CA GLN A 8 18.15 6.23 5.97
C GLN A 8 17.63 6.18 7.41
N SER A 9 16.31 6.06 7.61
CA SER A 9 15.77 5.70 8.90
C SER A 9 16.07 4.22 9.16
N ILE A 10 16.45 3.91 10.36
CA ILE A 10 16.76 2.58 10.85
C ILE A 10 15.61 1.57 10.58
N GLU A 11 14.40 2.02 10.30
CA GLU A 11 13.20 1.20 10.06
C GLU A 11 12.32 1.82 8.97
N THR A 12 11.90 1.01 7.97
CA THR A 12 10.88 1.38 6.98
C THR A 12 9.48 1.02 7.49
N LYS A 13 8.56 1.98 7.48
CA LYS A 13 7.19 1.81 7.99
C LYS A 13 6.25 1.33 6.88
N ILE A 14 5.75 0.12 7.03
CA ILE A 14 4.84 -0.50 6.06
C ILE A 14 3.45 -0.65 6.69
N LEU A 15 2.45 -0.11 6.02
CA LEU A 15 1.04 -0.33 6.33
C LEU A 15 0.45 -1.31 5.31
N ILE A 16 -0.17 -2.39 5.80
CA ILE A 16 -0.91 -3.34 4.98
C ILE A 16 -2.40 -3.16 5.23
N LEU A 17 -3.19 -2.99 4.16
CA LEU A 17 -4.63 -2.82 4.23
C LEU A 17 -5.33 -3.91 3.42
N GLY A 18 -5.91 -4.88 4.11
CA GLY A 18 -6.75 -5.94 3.53
C GLY A 18 -8.19 -5.49 3.23
N GLY A 19 -8.56 -4.26 3.63
CA GLY A 19 -9.95 -3.79 3.67
C GLY A 19 -10.66 -4.17 4.98
N SER A 20 -11.91 -3.72 5.17
CA SER A 20 -12.64 -3.90 6.44
C SER A 20 -12.88 -5.36 6.83
N GLN A 21 -12.97 -6.26 5.86
CA GLN A 21 -13.11 -7.70 6.08
C GLN A 21 -11.78 -8.46 6.01
N GLY A 22 -10.69 -7.76 5.67
CA GLY A 22 -9.41 -8.36 5.40
C GLY A 22 -9.33 -9.04 4.02
N SER A 23 -8.15 -9.54 3.70
CA SER A 23 -7.90 -10.33 2.50
C SER A 23 -7.10 -11.57 2.89
N LYS A 24 -7.75 -12.73 2.90
CA LYS A 24 -7.09 -13.99 3.31
C LYS A 24 -5.82 -14.26 2.51
N SER A 25 -5.84 -14.04 1.19
CA SER A 25 -4.64 -14.25 0.36
C SER A 25 -3.50 -13.30 0.73
N LEU A 26 -3.78 -12.00 0.94
CA LEU A 26 -2.77 -11.05 1.39
C LEU A 26 -2.24 -11.39 2.79
N ASN A 27 -3.13 -11.79 3.72
CA ASN A 27 -2.74 -12.20 5.06
C ASN A 27 -1.81 -13.44 5.06
N LEU A 28 -1.91 -14.31 4.04
CA LEU A 28 -1.05 -15.48 3.90
C LEU A 28 0.29 -15.16 3.21
N ILE A 29 0.26 -14.33 2.17
CA ILE A 29 1.41 -14.11 1.29
C ILE A 29 2.33 -12.99 1.80
N LEU A 30 1.75 -11.85 2.23
CA LEU A 30 2.55 -10.68 2.58
C LEU A 30 3.47 -10.89 3.79
N PRO A 31 3.07 -11.58 4.88
CA PRO A 31 3.99 -11.89 5.96
C PRO A 31 5.25 -12.63 5.48
N LYS A 32 5.09 -13.63 4.61
CA LYS A 32 6.23 -14.41 4.08
C LYS A 32 7.21 -13.53 3.30
N ALA A 33 6.68 -12.68 2.41
CA ALA A 33 7.49 -11.75 1.62
C ALA A 33 8.22 -10.73 2.50
N LEU A 34 7.53 -10.10 3.45
CA LEU A 34 8.06 -9.02 4.27
C LEU A 34 9.10 -9.49 5.28
N LEU A 35 8.98 -10.72 5.77
CA LEU A 35 9.92 -11.29 6.72
C LEU A 35 11.25 -11.72 6.09
N ASN A 36 11.35 -11.71 4.76
CA ASN A 36 12.62 -11.81 4.03
C ASN A 36 13.36 -10.47 3.90
N ILE A 37 12.82 -9.37 4.46
CA ILE A 37 13.39 -8.02 4.39
C ILE A 37 13.60 -7.52 5.81
N GLU A 38 14.79 -7.03 6.10
CA GLU A 38 15.14 -6.50 7.43
C GLU A 38 14.72 -5.04 7.62
N ASP A 39 14.72 -4.59 8.87
CA ASP A 39 14.47 -3.22 9.30
C ASP A 39 13.09 -2.67 8.88
N LEU A 40 12.04 -3.49 9.07
CA LEU A 40 10.66 -3.10 8.83
C LEU A 40 9.91 -2.89 10.15
N PHE A 41 9.05 -1.86 10.16
CA PHE A 41 7.95 -1.76 11.11
C PHE A 41 6.64 -1.93 10.36
N ILE A 42 5.95 -3.04 10.58
CA ILE A 42 4.77 -3.45 9.86
C ILE A 42 3.54 -3.24 10.74
N LYS A 43 2.53 -2.52 10.21
CA LYS A 43 1.17 -2.52 10.73
C LYS A 43 0.27 -3.20 9.72
N HIS A 44 -0.37 -4.30 10.13
CA HIS A 44 -1.17 -5.13 9.23
C HIS A 44 -2.62 -5.19 9.68
N GLN A 45 -3.52 -4.55 8.91
CA GLN A 45 -4.96 -4.74 9.06
C GLN A 45 -5.39 -6.05 8.42
N CYS A 46 -5.55 -7.09 9.24
CA CYS A 46 -5.89 -8.44 8.78
C CYS A 46 -7.39 -8.65 8.54
N GLY A 47 -8.26 -7.78 9.07
CA GLY A 47 -9.70 -7.92 9.03
C GLY A 47 -10.27 -8.77 10.15
N LYS A 48 -11.57 -8.60 10.39
CA LYS A 48 -12.29 -9.30 11.47
C LYS A 48 -12.16 -10.82 11.34
N ASN A 49 -11.92 -11.49 12.45
CA ASN A 49 -11.78 -12.97 12.57
C ASN A 49 -10.54 -13.57 11.85
N ASN A 50 -9.57 -12.77 11.43
CA ASN A 50 -8.35 -13.27 10.80
C ASN A 50 -7.09 -13.06 11.68
N PHE A 51 -7.25 -12.53 12.89
CA PHE A 51 -6.13 -12.15 13.75
C PHE A 51 -5.25 -13.35 14.11
N GLU A 52 -5.84 -14.40 14.67
CA GLU A 52 -5.10 -15.59 15.14
C GLU A 52 -4.33 -16.26 13.99
N GLU A 53 -4.98 -16.47 12.84
CA GLU A 53 -4.34 -17.10 11.67
C GLU A 53 -3.17 -16.24 11.15
N THR A 54 -3.36 -14.91 11.07
CA THR A 54 -2.33 -13.99 10.63
C THR A 54 -1.16 -13.93 11.63
N GLU A 55 -1.44 -13.93 12.94
CA GLU A 55 -0.43 -13.93 13.98
C GLU A 55 0.45 -15.18 13.93
N ILE A 56 -0.15 -16.37 13.77
CA ILE A 56 0.57 -17.64 13.63
C ILE A 56 1.56 -17.57 12.46
N ILE A 57 1.16 -16.98 11.33
CA ILE A 57 2.05 -16.86 10.17
C ILE A 57 3.24 -15.94 10.49
N TYR A 58 3.02 -14.78 11.11
CA TYR A 58 4.12 -13.91 11.50
C TYR A 58 5.07 -14.57 12.51
N GLN A 59 4.54 -15.37 13.46
CA GLN A 59 5.37 -16.07 14.45
C GLN A 59 6.27 -17.17 13.85
N GLN A 60 5.87 -17.76 12.72
CA GLN A 60 6.68 -18.80 12.03
C GLN A 60 7.96 -18.23 11.41
N TYR A 61 8.03 -16.92 11.18
CA TYR A 61 9.12 -16.26 10.49
C TYR A 61 9.77 -15.22 11.41
N ALA A 62 10.35 -15.66 12.53
CA ALA A 62 11.00 -14.75 13.48
C ALA A 62 12.21 -14.03 12.85
N ASN A 63 12.13 -12.72 12.77
CA ASN A 63 13.24 -11.82 12.42
C ASN A 63 13.18 -10.55 13.30
N ASN A 64 14.05 -9.56 13.04
CA ASN A 64 14.12 -8.32 13.79
C ASN A 64 13.02 -7.30 13.44
N ASN A 65 12.07 -7.64 12.57
CA ASN A 65 11.00 -6.74 12.20
C ASN A 65 10.00 -6.57 13.35
N LYS A 66 9.50 -5.35 13.51
CA LYS A 66 8.40 -5.05 14.43
C LYS A 66 7.08 -5.23 13.70
N VAL A 67 6.18 -6.01 14.25
CA VAL A 67 4.87 -6.31 13.65
C VAL A 67 3.76 -5.98 14.64
N GLU A 68 2.79 -5.19 14.19
CA GLU A 68 1.55 -4.90 14.87
C GLU A 68 0.39 -5.38 13.99
N ILE A 69 -0.34 -6.40 14.44
CA ILE A 69 -1.49 -6.96 13.74
C ILE A 69 -2.75 -6.34 14.30
N ILE A 70 -3.63 -5.85 13.43
CA ILE A 70 -4.82 -5.08 13.81
C ILE A 70 -6.02 -5.63 13.03
N GLU A 71 -7.08 -6.00 13.72
CA GLU A 71 -8.30 -6.48 13.05
C GLU A 71 -9.00 -5.35 12.29
N TYR A 72 -9.15 -4.20 12.94
CA TYR A 72 -9.85 -3.04 12.38
C TYR A 72 -9.20 -1.74 12.84
N MET A 73 -9.12 -0.76 11.96
CA MET A 73 -8.53 0.56 12.21
C MET A 73 -9.62 1.63 12.19
N ASP A 74 -9.98 2.19 13.36
CA ASP A 74 -11.01 3.23 13.45
C ASP A 74 -10.56 4.55 12.83
N ASN A 75 -9.33 4.99 13.14
CA ASN A 75 -8.76 6.26 12.69
C ASN A 75 -7.73 6.02 11.57
N ILE A 76 -8.17 5.47 10.45
CA ILE A 76 -7.28 5.03 9.37
C ILE A 76 -6.34 6.15 8.85
N HIS A 77 -6.76 7.42 8.93
CA HIS A 77 -5.94 8.56 8.49
C HIS A 77 -4.64 8.71 9.28
N GLU A 78 -4.60 8.31 10.56
CA GLU A 78 -3.38 8.32 11.37
C GLU A 78 -2.37 7.28 10.87
N TYR A 79 -2.87 6.13 10.43
CA TYR A 79 -2.05 5.05 9.86
C TYR A 79 -1.51 5.44 8.47
N TYR A 80 -2.31 6.12 7.65
CA TYR A 80 -1.82 6.68 6.40
C TYR A 80 -0.67 7.67 6.62
N GLY A 81 -0.81 8.59 7.58
CA GLY A 81 0.25 9.56 7.93
C GLY A 81 1.49 8.92 8.57
N TRP A 82 1.36 7.75 9.17
CA TRP A 82 2.46 7.01 9.78
C TRP A 82 3.31 6.25 8.76
N ALA A 83 2.71 5.75 7.66
CA ALA A 83 3.33 4.82 6.73
C ALA A 83 4.28 5.51 5.73
N ASP A 84 5.39 4.87 5.44
CA ASP A 84 6.26 5.20 4.30
C ASP A 84 5.76 4.52 3.02
N ILE A 85 5.34 3.26 3.15
CA ILE A 85 4.82 2.42 2.07
C ILE A 85 3.47 1.85 2.51
N ILE A 86 2.51 1.85 1.60
CA ILE A 86 1.19 1.25 1.81
C ILE A 86 0.97 0.14 0.80
N ILE A 87 0.74 -1.08 1.28
CA ILE A 87 0.42 -2.25 0.47
C ILE A 87 -1.08 -2.53 0.63
N CYS A 88 -1.84 -2.47 -0.46
CA CYS A 88 -3.30 -2.56 -0.37
C CYS A 88 -3.96 -3.08 -1.65
N ARG A 89 -5.26 -3.42 -1.54
CA ARG A 89 -6.13 -3.58 -2.70
C ARG A 89 -6.33 -2.23 -3.41
N ALA A 90 -6.70 -2.28 -4.70
CA ALA A 90 -6.84 -1.08 -5.54
C ALA A 90 -8.29 -0.63 -5.73
N GLY A 91 -9.11 -0.66 -4.67
CA GLY A 91 -10.43 -0.03 -4.68
C GLY A 91 -10.29 1.48 -4.88
N ALA A 92 -11.25 2.11 -5.57
CA ALA A 92 -11.16 3.53 -5.94
C ALA A 92 -10.94 4.47 -4.74
N LEU A 93 -11.66 4.23 -3.63
CA LEU A 93 -11.49 5.01 -2.40
C LEU A 93 -10.09 4.84 -1.81
N THR A 94 -9.62 3.60 -1.67
CA THR A 94 -8.29 3.29 -1.12
C THR A 94 -7.18 3.92 -1.97
N VAL A 95 -7.27 3.82 -3.31
CA VAL A 95 -6.32 4.46 -4.24
C VAL A 95 -6.29 5.97 -4.03
N SER A 96 -7.46 6.61 -3.89
CA SER A 96 -7.59 8.04 -3.62
C SER A 96 -6.97 8.43 -2.27
N GLU A 97 -7.22 7.67 -1.21
CA GLU A 97 -6.68 7.91 0.14
C GLU A 97 -5.16 7.75 0.17
N VAL A 98 -4.62 6.69 -0.46
CA VAL A 98 -3.16 6.50 -0.60
C VAL A 98 -2.54 7.66 -1.37
N SER A 99 -3.17 8.09 -2.48
CA SER A 99 -2.68 9.24 -3.25
C SER A 99 -2.65 10.53 -2.42
N ALA A 100 -3.66 10.75 -1.57
CA ALA A 100 -3.73 11.92 -0.69
C ALA A 100 -2.73 11.88 0.47
N SER A 101 -2.30 10.70 0.92
CA SER A 101 -1.46 10.53 2.10
C SER A 101 -0.01 10.97 1.92
N GLY A 102 0.47 10.99 0.68
CA GLY A 102 1.89 11.20 0.37
C GLY A 102 2.78 9.98 0.65
N SER A 103 2.21 8.81 0.92
CA SER A 103 2.92 7.54 1.04
C SER A 103 3.12 6.89 -0.31
N LEU A 104 4.06 5.95 -0.41
CA LEU A 104 4.28 5.19 -1.64
C LEU A 104 3.33 4.00 -1.71
N GLY A 105 2.46 3.95 -2.71
CA GLY A 105 1.49 2.86 -2.89
C GLY A 105 2.09 1.65 -3.63
N ILE A 106 1.87 0.44 -3.08
CA ILE A 106 2.01 -0.83 -3.79
C ILE A 106 0.62 -1.44 -3.86
N PHE A 107 0.04 -1.43 -5.04
CA PHE A 107 -1.34 -1.84 -5.26
C PHE A 107 -1.40 -3.28 -5.77
N ILE A 108 -2.20 -4.12 -5.10
CA ILE A 108 -2.44 -5.52 -5.45
C ILE A 108 -3.94 -5.65 -5.75
N PRO A 109 -4.36 -5.48 -7.01
CA PRO A 109 -5.78 -5.59 -7.39
C PRO A 109 -6.35 -6.96 -7.05
N LEU A 110 -7.65 -6.99 -6.73
CA LEU A 110 -8.37 -8.25 -6.58
C LEU A 110 -8.49 -8.93 -7.96
N PRO A 111 -8.02 -10.19 -8.12
CA PRO A 111 -7.94 -10.85 -9.43
C PRO A 111 -9.28 -10.95 -10.18
N TRP A 112 -10.37 -11.10 -9.44
CA TRP A 112 -11.73 -11.34 -9.97
C TRP A 112 -12.66 -10.14 -9.75
N ALA A 113 -12.10 -8.92 -9.71
CA ALA A 113 -12.93 -7.71 -9.62
C ALA A 113 -13.75 -7.56 -10.91
N ILE A 114 -15.05 -7.27 -10.76
CA ILE A 114 -15.96 -7.02 -11.90
C ILE A 114 -15.32 -5.98 -12.81
N ASP A 115 -15.31 -6.24 -14.12
CA ASP A 115 -14.74 -5.36 -15.14
C ASP A 115 -13.26 -4.96 -14.91
N ASN A 116 -12.52 -5.71 -14.09
CA ASN A 116 -11.13 -5.42 -13.73
C ASN A 116 -10.90 -3.98 -13.20
N HIS A 117 -11.91 -3.33 -12.63
CA HIS A 117 -11.82 -1.92 -12.21
C HIS A 117 -10.64 -1.66 -11.27
N GLN A 118 -10.32 -2.59 -10.34
CA GLN A 118 -9.17 -2.42 -9.45
C GLN A 118 -7.84 -2.43 -10.22
N PHE A 119 -7.70 -3.30 -11.21
CA PHE A 119 -6.51 -3.32 -12.07
C PHE A 119 -6.33 -1.98 -12.80
N PHE A 120 -7.38 -1.42 -13.37
CA PHE A 120 -7.30 -0.14 -14.07
C PHE A 120 -7.00 1.03 -13.12
N ASN A 121 -7.55 1.03 -11.90
CA ASN A 121 -7.21 2.03 -10.89
C ASN A 121 -5.71 2.00 -10.55
N ALA A 122 -5.15 0.82 -10.28
CA ALA A 122 -3.72 0.67 -9.98
C ALA A 122 -2.84 0.98 -11.19
N LYS A 123 -3.26 0.51 -12.38
CA LYS A 123 -2.56 0.78 -13.65
C LYS A 123 -2.45 2.27 -13.93
N HIS A 124 -3.50 3.04 -13.69
CA HIS A 124 -3.48 4.49 -13.86
C HIS A 124 -2.35 5.13 -13.03
N LEU A 125 -2.22 4.77 -11.74
CA LEU A 125 -1.14 5.31 -10.91
C LEU A 125 0.25 4.80 -11.34
N LYS A 126 0.36 3.55 -11.76
CA LYS A 126 1.61 3.01 -12.32
C LYS A 126 2.04 3.78 -13.58
N ASP A 127 1.12 4.04 -14.50
CA ASP A 127 1.39 4.75 -15.76
C ASP A 127 1.80 6.22 -15.50
N LEU A 128 1.32 6.84 -14.42
CA LEU A 128 1.74 8.15 -13.95
C LEU A 128 3.06 8.13 -13.16
N ASN A 129 3.71 6.99 -13.02
CA ASN A 129 4.86 6.82 -12.12
C ASN A 129 4.54 7.31 -10.69
N ALA A 130 3.37 6.94 -10.17
CA ALA A 130 2.80 7.37 -8.90
C ALA A 130 2.67 6.23 -7.88
N GLY A 131 3.13 5.02 -8.22
CA GLY A 131 3.06 3.83 -7.38
C GLY A 131 3.41 2.58 -8.16
N PHE A 132 3.29 1.44 -7.50
CA PHE A 132 3.57 0.12 -8.07
C PHE A 132 2.29 -0.69 -8.19
N LEU A 133 2.22 -1.49 -9.24
CA LEU A 133 1.16 -2.48 -9.47
C LEU A 133 1.79 -3.86 -9.44
N LEU A 134 1.28 -4.73 -8.56
CA LEU A 134 1.55 -6.16 -8.52
C LEU A 134 0.27 -6.94 -8.79
N GLU A 135 0.36 -7.98 -9.58
CA GLU A 135 -0.77 -8.89 -9.78
C GLU A 135 -0.74 -10.03 -8.77
N GLU A 136 -1.91 -10.40 -8.25
CA GLU A 136 -2.04 -11.55 -7.36
C GLU A 136 -2.00 -12.84 -8.17
N ASN A 137 -0.81 -13.44 -8.23
CA ASN A 137 -0.52 -14.71 -8.90
C ASN A 137 0.52 -15.49 -8.08
N ASP A 138 0.95 -16.64 -8.58
CA ASP A 138 1.90 -17.53 -7.89
C ASP A 138 3.28 -16.88 -7.61
N ASN A 139 3.62 -15.78 -8.30
CA ASN A 139 4.89 -15.06 -8.13
C ASN A 139 4.77 -13.85 -7.20
N LEU A 140 3.59 -13.54 -6.63
CA LEU A 140 3.35 -12.33 -5.84
C LEU A 140 4.38 -12.13 -4.72
N GLU A 141 4.75 -13.20 -4.01
CA GLU A 141 5.74 -13.14 -2.94
C GLU A 141 7.10 -12.65 -3.46
N GLN A 142 7.61 -13.27 -4.53
CA GLN A 142 8.89 -12.93 -5.14
C GLN A 142 8.88 -11.53 -5.76
N ASP A 143 7.80 -11.17 -6.42
CA ASP A 143 7.63 -9.86 -7.04
C ASP A 143 7.58 -8.74 -5.99
N LEU A 144 6.93 -8.97 -4.85
CA LEU A 144 6.92 -8.02 -3.73
C LEU A 144 8.32 -7.85 -3.13
N ILE A 145 9.04 -8.95 -2.86
CA ILE A 145 10.43 -8.90 -2.36
C ILE A 145 11.31 -8.10 -3.33
N LYS A 146 11.17 -8.35 -4.63
CA LYS A 146 11.92 -7.63 -5.66
C LYS A 146 11.62 -6.14 -5.63
N ILE A 147 10.34 -5.74 -5.65
CA ILE A 147 9.93 -4.32 -5.62
C ILE A 147 10.45 -3.63 -4.37
N LEU A 148 10.33 -4.22 -3.19
CA LEU A 148 10.81 -3.62 -1.95
C LEU A 148 12.33 -3.44 -1.94
N ASN A 149 13.08 -4.42 -2.46
CA ASN A 149 14.52 -4.30 -2.63
C ASN A 149 14.91 -3.25 -3.68
N ASP A 150 14.13 -3.09 -4.74
CA ASP A 150 14.35 -2.06 -5.75
C ASP A 150 14.03 -0.67 -5.18
N ILE A 151 12.96 -0.50 -4.40
CA ILE A 151 12.63 0.75 -3.70
C ILE A 151 13.79 1.20 -2.79
N LYS A 152 14.44 0.28 -2.07
CA LYS A 152 15.62 0.59 -1.24
C LYS A 152 16.81 1.14 -2.04
N LYS A 153 16.89 0.88 -3.35
CA LYS A 153 17.96 1.34 -4.25
C LYS A 153 17.60 2.59 -5.04
N ILE A 154 16.32 2.99 -5.04
CA ILE A 154 15.88 4.18 -5.77
C ILE A 154 16.41 5.43 -5.08
N GLU A 155 16.92 6.36 -5.85
CA GLU A 155 17.35 7.69 -5.36
C GLU A 155 16.17 8.42 -4.71
N ILE A 156 16.44 9.10 -3.60
CA ILE A 156 15.41 9.77 -2.79
C ILE A 156 14.61 10.78 -3.62
N GLU A 157 15.25 11.50 -4.52
CA GLU A 157 14.61 12.46 -5.42
C GLU A 157 13.57 11.79 -6.32
N LYS A 158 13.85 10.59 -6.82
CA LYS A 158 12.91 9.81 -7.65
C LYS A 158 11.70 9.34 -6.85
N LEU A 159 11.92 8.87 -5.62
CA LEU A 159 10.81 8.49 -4.72
C LEU A 159 9.94 9.71 -4.38
N GLN A 160 10.55 10.88 -4.18
CA GLN A 160 9.83 12.12 -3.94
C GLN A 160 8.96 12.49 -5.15
N ILE A 161 9.49 12.38 -6.37
CA ILE A 161 8.73 12.61 -7.60
C ILE A 161 7.55 11.63 -7.71
N MET A 162 7.73 10.35 -7.40
CA MET A 162 6.63 9.38 -7.41
C MET A 162 5.50 9.77 -6.45
N LYS A 163 5.84 10.22 -5.24
CA LYS A 163 4.86 10.70 -4.25
C LYS A 163 4.14 11.97 -4.71
N GLU A 164 4.87 12.91 -5.30
CA GLU A 164 4.28 14.11 -5.88
C GLU A 164 3.32 13.77 -7.04
N ASN A 165 3.68 12.81 -7.88
CA ASN A 165 2.80 12.31 -8.94
C ASN A 165 1.54 11.67 -8.36
N SER A 166 1.66 10.87 -7.29
CA SER A 166 0.54 10.29 -6.59
C SER A 166 -0.40 11.38 -6.04
N TYR A 167 0.15 12.38 -5.38
CA TYR A 167 -0.64 13.50 -4.86
C TYR A 167 -1.31 14.33 -5.98
N LYS A 168 -0.68 14.49 -7.13
CA LYS A 168 -1.27 15.17 -8.30
C LYS A 168 -2.41 14.35 -8.93
N ALA A 169 -2.36 13.02 -8.83
CA ALA A 169 -3.44 12.14 -9.28
C ALA A 169 -4.67 12.20 -8.35
N TYR A 170 -4.49 12.65 -7.10
CA TYR A 170 -5.59 12.85 -6.18
C TYR A 170 -6.52 13.97 -6.63
N ILE A 171 -7.80 13.65 -6.83
CA ILE A 171 -8.82 14.64 -7.19
C ILE A 171 -9.41 15.23 -5.92
N LYS A 172 -9.07 16.48 -5.64
CA LYS A 172 -9.65 17.22 -4.52
C LYS A 172 -11.07 17.69 -4.91
N ASN A 173 -12.04 17.46 -4.01
CA ASN A 173 -13.45 17.83 -4.22
C ASN A 173 -14.02 17.24 -5.52
N PRO A 174 -14.07 15.91 -5.68
CA PRO A 174 -14.56 15.27 -6.91
C PRO A 174 -16.02 15.62 -7.22
N GLU A 175 -16.85 15.83 -6.20
CA GLU A 175 -18.23 16.24 -6.31
C GLU A 175 -18.38 17.61 -7.02
N LYS A 176 -17.51 18.56 -6.71
CA LYS A 176 -17.49 19.86 -7.37
C LYS A 176 -17.08 19.73 -8.84
N LYS A 177 -16.08 18.92 -9.12
CA LYS A 177 -15.60 18.69 -10.49
C LYS A 177 -16.70 18.07 -11.35
N ILE A 178 -17.43 17.06 -10.80
CA ILE A 178 -18.57 16.44 -11.48
C ILE A 178 -19.68 17.47 -11.75
N TYR A 179 -20.00 18.29 -10.75
CA TYR A 179 -21.01 19.35 -10.90
C TYR A 179 -20.62 20.34 -12.00
N ASP A 180 -19.37 20.83 -11.99
CA ASP A 180 -18.87 21.80 -12.98
C ASP A 180 -18.92 21.23 -14.41
N GLU A 181 -18.58 19.93 -14.59
CA GLU A 181 -18.66 19.24 -15.91
C GLU A 181 -20.12 19.11 -16.38
N ILE A 182 -21.07 18.74 -15.49
CA ILE A 182 -22.50 18.63 -15.84
C ILE A 182 -23.08 20.01 -16.16
N ALA A 183 -22.70 21.04 -15.43
CA ALA A 183 -23.20 22.41 -15.62
C ALA A 183 -22.66 23.07 -16.90
N ALA A 184 -21.63 22.51 -17.52
CA ALA A 184 -21.04 22.98 -18.77
C ALA A 184 -21.70 22.38 -20.04
N ILE A 185 -22.62 21.43 -19.88
CA ILE A 185 -23.44 20.83 -20.96
C ILE A 185 -24.70 21.63 -21.20
#